data_457ab7d1ecd4c314326dbaba59263ad4
#
_entry.id   457ab7d1ecd4c314326dbaba59263ad4
#
_cell.length_a   1.000
_cell.length_b   1.000
_cell.length_c   1.000
_cell.angle_alpha   90.00
_cell.angle_beta   90.00
_cell.angle_gamma   90.00
#
_symmetry.space_group_name_H-M   'P 1'
#
loop_
_entity.id
_entity.type
_entity.pdbx_description
1 polymer ?
#
loop_
_entity_poly.entity_id
_entity_poly.type
_entity_poly.pdbx_seq_one_letter_code
_entity_poly.pdbx_strand_id
1 'polypeptide(L)'
;MTIAERTAVRAVLDVYVSPHGCEEFWYSNVPNALGGEGVCAGGAYREVEVLVDGIFAGAAFPFPVIYSGGINPVLWRPIAGLHSLNVPPLTFDLTPFVGVMDDGLPHTIDVRIAPAQGSQSSGTWYVDPVLRLWHAADGLTRTGRVVKAERVAVSTTANVERLAGDSVRVPTSEVD
;
A
#
# COMPACT_ATOMS: atom_id res chain seq x y z
N MET A 1 12.35 15.25 -6.27
CA MET A 1 13.33 14.56 -7.15
C MET A 1 13.40 15.31 -8.47
N THR A 2 14.56 15.38 -9.12
CA THR A 2 14.74 15.99 -10.46
C THR A 2 15.45 14.98 -11.35
N ILE A 3 14.93 14.74 -12.55
CA ILE A 3 15.58 13.88 -13.55
C ILE A 3 16.58 14.72 -14.35
N ALA A 4 17.86 14.36 -14.25
CA ALA A 4 18.92 15.19 -14.83
C ALA A 4 19.08 15.07 -16.35
N GLU A 5 18.76 13.92 -16.92
CA GLU A 5 19.08 13.62 -18.34
C GLU A 5 17.92 13.78 -19.31
N ARG A 6 16.77 14.20 -18.91
CA ARG A 6 15.58 14.53 -19.75
C ARG A 6 15.35 13.64 -20.99
N THR A 7 15.72 12.37 -20.90
CA THR A 7 15.62 11.37 -22.00
C THR A 7 14.90 10.10 -21.53
N ALA A 8 14.20 10.18 -20.41
CA ALA A 8 13.50 9.05 -19.85
C ALA A 8 12.37 8.58 -20.78
N VAL A 9 12.27 7.28 -20.98
CA VAL A 9 11.24 6.62 -21.80
C VAL A 9 10.39 5.66 -21.00
N ARG A 10 10.86 5.25 -19.82
CA ARG A 10 10.15 4.37 -18.91
C ARG A 10 10.52 4.70 -17.47
N ALA A 11 9.54 4.64 -16.59
CA ALA A 11 9.71 4.80 -15.16
C ALA A 11 8.95 3.70 -14.41
N VAL A 12 9.63 3.04 -13.47
CA VAL A 12 9.03 2.03 -12.60
C VAL A 12 9.43 2.32 -11.17
N LEU A 13 8.46 2.36 -10.27
CA LEU A 13 8.66 2.51 -8.84
C LEU A 13 8.45 1.17 -8.15
N ASP A 14 9.49 0.65 -7.52
CA ASP A 14 9.39 -0.48 -6.60
C ASP A 14 9.28 0.06 -5.18
N VAL A 15 8.26 -0.39 -4.45
CA VAL A 15 7.97 0.05 -3.09
C VAL A 15 8.02 -1.14 -2.15
N TYR A 16 9.02 -1.14 -1.26
CA TYR A 16 9.08 -2.09 -0.16
C TYR A 16 8.30 -1.51 1.02
N VAL A 17 7.41 -2.31 1.59
CA VAL A 17 6.60 -1.91 2.75
C VAL A 17 6.77 -2.93 3.86
N SER A 18 6.92 -2.43 5.09
CA SER A 18 7.06 -3.28 6.28
C SER A 18 6.17 -2.74 7.39
N PRO A 19 5.08 -3.45 7.72
CA PRO A 19 4.18 -3.08 8.81
C PRO A 19 4.74 -3.46 10.17
N HIS A 20 4.52 -2.61 11.17
CA HIS A 20 5.02 -2.79 12.54
C HIS A 20 3.99 -2.41 13.61
N GLY A 21 4.17 -2.95 14.81
CA GLY A 21 3.25 -2.74 15.93
C GLY A 21 1.88 -3.32 15.63
N CYS A 22 0.82 -2.58 15.85
CA CYS A 22 -0.54 -3.02 15.50
C CYS A 22 -0.76 -3.26 14.01
N GLU A 23 0.13 -2.79 13.16
CA GLU A 23 0.05 -3.04 11.72
C GLU A 23 0.78 -4.31 11.28
N GLU A 24 1.61 -4.95 12.13
CA GLU A 24 2.34 -6.17 11.77
C GLU A 24 1.42 -7.27 11.21
N PHE A 25 0.26 -7.44 11.83
CA PHE A 25 -0.79 -8.35 11.37
C PHE A 25 -2.06 -7.56 11.01
N TRP A 26 -1.91 -6.48 10.25
CA TRP A 26 -2.97 -5.55 9.88
C TRP A 26 -4.25 -6.23 9.39
N TYR A 27 -4.13 -7.33 8.68
CA TYR A 27 -5.24 -8.11 8.13
C TYR A 27 -6.07 -8.85 9.20
N SER A 28 -5.61 -8.85 10.46
CA SER A 28 -6.36 -9.35 11.62
C SER A 28 -6.93 -8.24 12.51
N ASN A 29 -6.67 -6.96 12.18
CA ASN A 29 -7.15 -5.84 12.98
C ASN A 29 -8.67 -5.77 12.97
N VAL A 30 -9.24 -5.55 14.16
CA VAL A 30 -10.69 -5.44 14.31
C VAL A 30 -11.21 -4.10 13.78
N PRO A 31 -12.50 -4.00 13.40
CA PRO A 31 -13.12 -2.71 13.10
C PRO A 31 -13.00 -1.72 14.27
N ASN A 32 -12.94 -0.43 13.98
CA ASN A 32 -12.81 0.63 15.00
C ASN A 32 -13.85 0.53 16.13
N ALA A 33 -15.08 0.09 15.81
CA ALA A 33 -16.15 -0.08 16.80
C ALA A 33 -15.85 -1.15 17.86
N LEU A 34 -14.89 -2.04 17.61
CA LEU A 34 -14.43 -3.08 18.55
C LEU A 34 -13.05 -2.77 19.14
N GLY A 35 -12.45 -1.65 18.77
CA GLY A 35 -11.18 -1.20 19.33
C GLY A 35 -11.29 -0.87 20.81
N GLY A 36 -10.19 -1.06 21.54
CA GLY A 36 -10.07 -0.77 22.95
C GLY A 36 -8.62 -0.85 23.39
N GLU A 37 -8.37 -0.72 24.69
CA GLU A 37 -7.01 -0.82 25.23
C GLU A 37 -6.39 -2.19 24.91
N GLY A 38 -5.21 -2.18 24.29
CA GLY A 38 -4.49 -3.39 23.89
C GLY A 38 -5.06 -4.13 22.67
N VAL A 39 -6.08 -3.58 22.02
CA VAL A 39 -6.69 -4.17 20.82
C VAL A 39 -6.29 -3.39 19.58
N CYS A 40 -5.66 -4.06 18.62
CA CYS A 40 -5.33 -3.46 17.33
C CYS A 40 -6.59 -3.30 16.47
N ALA A 41 -6.93 -2.06 16.18
CA ALA A 41 -8.10 -1.67 15.40
C ALA A 41 -7.70 -1.04 14.05
N GLY A 42 -8.69 -0.52 13.31
CA GLY A 42 -8.47 0.09 11.99
C GLY A 42 -8.97 -0.80 10.84
N GLY A 43 -9.53 -1.98 11.18
CA GLY A 43 -10.02 -2.94 10.19
C GLY A 43 -8.90 -3.64 9.43
N ALA A 44 -9.27 -4.61 8.62
CA ALA A 44 -8.36 -5.53 7.92
C ALA A 44 -8.06 -5.09 6.46
N TYR A 45 -8.15 -3.81 6.16
CA TYR A 45 -7.89 -3.28 4.83
C TYR A 45 -6.72 -2.31 4.85
N ARG A 46 -5.76 -2.50 3.93
CA ARG A 46 -4.67 -1.56 3.65
C ARG A 46 -4.40 -1.51 2.16
N GLU A 47 -4.10 -0.32 1.69
CA GLU A 47 -3.74 -0.04 0.32
C GLU A 47 -2.49 0.83 0.30
N VAL A 48 -1.53 0.50 -0.55
CA VAL A 48 -0.35 1.32 -0.81
C VAL A 48 -0.64 2.15 -2.03
N GLU A 49 -0.76 3.47 -1.85
CA GLU A 49 -1.05 4.42 -2.92
C GLU A 49 0.20 5.18 -3.34
N VAL A 50 0.33 5.41 -4.63
CA VAL A 50 1.39 6.24 -5.20
C VAL A 50 0.76 7.44 -5.91
N LEU A 51 1.30 8.63 -5.64
CA LEU A 51 0.94 9.86 -6.32
C LEU A 51 2.20 10.51 -6.89
N VAL A 52 2.07 11.13 -8.05
CA VAL A 52 3.10 11.98 -8.67
C VAL A 52 2.55 13.40 -8.74
N ASP A 53 3.21 14.34 -8.08
CA ASP A 53 2.77 15.75 -7.95
C ASP A 53 1.30 15.89 -7.49
N GLY A 54 0.88 14.98 -6.57
CA GLY A 54 -0.48 14.93 -6.07
C GLY A 54 -1.49 14.24 -6.99
N ILE A 55 -1.08 13.81 -8.20
CA ILE A 55 -1.94 13.07 -9.14
C ILE A 55 -1.82 11.58 -8.83
N PHE A 56 -2.95 10.90 -8.64
CA PHE A 56 -2.99 9.46 -8.38
C PHE A 56 -2.35 8.67 -9.52
N ALA A 57 -1.33 7.88 -9.21
CA ALA A 57 -0.57 7.09 -10.17
C ALA A 57 -0.85 5.58 -10.09
N GLY A 58 -1.33 5.11 -8.94
CA GLY A 58 -1.69 3.71 -8.78
C GLY A 58 -1.85 3.32 -7.33
N ALA A 59 -2.42 2.15 -7.12
CA ALA A 59 -2.55 1.51 -5.82
C ALA A 59 -2.30 0.01 -5.92
N ALA A 60 -1.84 -0.57 -4.81
CA ALA A 60 -1.64 -2.01 -4.68
C ALA A 60 -1.91 -2.47 -3.24
N PHE A 61 -2.33 -3.72 -3.09
CA PHE A 61 -2.56 -4.31 -1.77
C PHE A 61 -1.28 -4.97 -1.27
N PRO A 62 -0.83 -4.66 -0.04
CA PRO A 62 0.28 -5.39 0.57
C PRO A 62 -0.13 -6.85 0.82
N PHE A 63 0.81 -7.76 0.61
CA PHE A 63 0.56 -9.17 0.89
C PHE A 63 0.45 -9.42 2.41
N PRO A 64 -0.57 -10.15 2.90
CA PRO A 64 -0.73 -10.47 4.32
C PRO A 64 0.25 -11.58 4.73
N VAL A 65 1.47 -11.19 5.11
CA VAL A 65 2.54 -12.13 5.48
C VAL A 65 2.30 -12.72 6.85
N ILE A 66 2.38 -14.05 6.98
CA ILE A 66 2.40 -14.76 8.26
C ILE A 66 3.81 -15.26 8.48
N TYR A 67 4.52 -14.66 9.41
CA TYR A 67 5.86 -15.07 9.79
C TYR A 67 5.85 -16.34 10.64
N SER A 68 6.94 -17.12 10.59
CA SER A 68 7.14 -18.24 11.50
C SER A 68 7.05 -17.75 12.95
N GLY A 69 6.16 -18.35 13.73
CA GLY A 69 5.85 -17.94 15.09
C GLY A 69 4.87 -16.76 15.21
N GLY A 70 4.39 -16.18 14.08
CA GLY A 70 3.37 -15.13 14.07
C GLY A 70 1.95 -15.68 14.23
N ILE A 71 1.00 -14.86 14.67
CA ILE A 71 -0.42 -15.15 14.94
C ILE A 71 -0.62 -16.35 15.86
N ASN A 72 -0.23 -17.55 15.45
CA ASN A 72 -0.24 -18.77 16.25
C ASN A 72 1.15 -19.41 16.22
N PRO A 73 2.01 -19.15 17.21
CA PRO A 73 3.39 -19.66 17.24
C PRO A 73 3.51 -21.17 17.18
N VAL A 74 2.52 -21.90 17.68
CA VAL A 74 2.52 -23.38 17.69
C VAL A 74 2.16 -23.92 16.30
N LEU A 75 1.20 -23.29 15.61
CA LEU A 75 0.74 -23.72 14.29
C LEU A 75 1.79 -23.46 13.20
N TRP A 76 2.43 -22.27 13.23
CA TRP A 76 3.36 -21.80 12.19
C TRP A 76 4.82 -22.12 12.46
N ARG A 77 5.11 -22.96 13.45
CA ARG A 77 6.46 -23.38 13.78
C ARG A 77 6.62 -24.89 13.52
N PRO A 78 7.55 -25.36 12.68
CA PRO A 78 8.61 -24.62 11.94
C PRO A 78 8.21 -24.18 10.52
N ILE A 79 6.92 -24.13 10.21
CA ILE A 79 6.43 -23.83 8.87
C ILE A 79 6.67 -22.36 8.55
N ALA A 80 7.35 -22.08 7.44
CA ALA A 80 7.46 -20.74 6.89
C ALA A 80 6.21 -20.41 6.09
N GLY A 81 5.58 -19.27 6.37
CA GLY A 81 4.49 -18.75 5.56
C GLY A 81 4.96 -18.27 4.18
N LEU A 82 4.01 -18.12 3.27
CA LEU A 82 4.29 -17.60 1.93
C LEU A 82 4.89 -16.19 2.04
N HIS A 83 5.97 -15.92 1.31
CA HIS A 83 6.72 -14.67 1.34
C HIS A 83 7.36 -14.27 2.69
N SER A 84 7.27 -15.07 3.75
CA SER A 84 7.76 -14.71 5.07
C SER A 84 9.27 -14.43 5.14
N LEU A 85 10.06 -14.97 4.21
CA LEU A 85 11.51 -14.79 4.13
C LEU A 85 11.95 -13.85 3.00
N ASN A 86 11.06 -13.54 2.07
CA ASN A 86 11.35 -12.69 0.92
C ASN A 86 10.07 -12.05 0.38
N VAL A 87 9.69 -10.91 0.95
CA VAL A 87 8.54 -10.14 0.48
C VAL A 87 8.96 -9.36 -0.78
N PRO A 88 8.33 -9.60 -1.94
CA PRO A 88 8.62 -8.83 -3.13
C PRO A 88 8.13 -7.38 -2.98
N PRO A 89 8.76 -6.41 -3.68
CA PRO A 89 8.25 -5.06 -3.71
C PRO A 89 6.89 -4.99 -4.44
N LEU A 90 6.11 -3.99 -4.09
CA LEU A 90 4.99 -3.56 -4.90
C LEU A 90 5.54 -2.72 -6.06
N THR A 91 5.20 -3.09 -7.29
CA THR A 91 5.76 -2.45 -8.49
C THR A 91 4.70 -1.61 -9.18
N PHE A 92 5.00 -0.34 -9.40
CA PHE A 92 4.12 0.63 -10.06
C PHE A 92 4.75 1.09 -11.37
N ASP A 93 4.01 1.01 -12.47
CA ASP A 93 4.43 1.58 -13.75
C ASP A 93 4.10 3.08 -13.80
N LEU A 94 5.13 3.91 -13.63
CA LEU A 94 5.04 5.36 -13.72
C LEU A 94 5.37 5.89 -15.12
N THR A 95 5.49 5.02 -16.12
CA THR A 95 5.78 5.42 -17.51
C THR A 95 4.80 6.48 -18.05
N PRO A 96 3.48 6.46 -17.74
CA PRO A 96 2.57 7.52 -18.15
C PRO A 96 2.92 8.91 -17.61
N PHE A 97 3.70 8.99 -16.54
CA PHE A 97 4.14 10.24 -15.91
C PHE A 97 5.50 10.73 -16.40
N VAL A 98 6.21 9.96 -17.22
CA VAL A 98 7.56 10.34 -17.70
C VAL A 98 7.56 11.72 -18.34
N GLY A 99 6.58 12.02 -19.21
CA GLY A 99 6.52 13.30 -19.90
C GLY A 99 6.27 14.51 -18.98
N VAL A 100 5.80 14.29 -17.74
CA VAL A 100 5.67 15.30 -16.68
C VAL A 100 6.98 15.37 -15.90
N MET A 101 7.48 14.25 -15.40
CA MET A 101 8.65 14.18 -14.52
C MET A 101 9.97 14.53 -15.24
N ASP A 102 10.02 14.46 -16.56
CA ASP A 102 11.22 14.68 -17.39
C ASP A 102 11.35 16.11 -17.93
N ASP A 103 10.70 17.07 -17.29
CA ASP A 103 10.74 18.50 -17.68
C ASP A 103 11.94 19.26 -17.12
N GLY A 104 12.73 18.64 -16.24
CA GLY A 104 13.90 19.21 -15.58
C GLY A 104 13.59 20.00 -14.30
N LEU A 105 12.34 19.97 -13.85
CA LEU A 105 11.91 20.57 -12.59
C LEU A 105 11.88 19.53 -11.45
N PRO A 106 11.82 19.97 -10.20
CA PRO A 106 11.62 19.09 -9.06
C PRO A 106 10.20 18.50 -9.04
N HIS A 107 10.09 17.19 -8.87
CA HIS A 107 8.82 16.47 -8.74
C HIS A 107 8.74 15.74 -7.40
N THR A 108 7.51 15.52 -6.94
CA THR A 108 7.21 14.80 -5.72
C THR A 108 6.58 13.43 -6.06
N ILE A 109 7.11 12.38 -5.48
CA ILE A 109 6.47 11.07 -5.47
C ILE A 109 6.05 10.79 -4.02
N ASP A 110 4.75 10.75 -3.77
CA ASP A 110 4.19 10.40 -2.48
C ASP A 110 3.82 8.92 -2.46
N VAL A 111 4.20 8.24 -1.39
CA VAL A 111 3.73 6.88 -1.08
C VAL A 111 2.94 6.93 0.20
N ARG A 112 1.71 6.43 0.18
CA ARG A 112 0.78 6.47 1.32
C ARG A 112 0.27 5.09 1.63
N ILE A 113 0.12 4.80 2.92
CA ILE A 113 -0.61 3.62 3.38
C ILE A 113 -2.02 4.08 3.76
N ALA A 114 -2.99 3.67 2.97
CA ALA A 114 -4.38 4.05 3.15
C ALA A 114 -5.18 2.90 3.78
N PRO A 115 -5.80 3.10 4.94
CA PRO A 115 -6.83 2.22 5.45
C PRO A 115 -8.14 2.44 4.67
N ALA A 116 -9.15 1.61 4.90
CA ALA A 116 -10.49 1.86 4.38
C ALA A 116 -11.03 3.23 4.84
N GLN A 117 -11.88 3.83 4.02
CA GLN A 117 -12.47 5.13 4.33
C GLN A 117 -13.17 5.10 5.70
N GLY A 118 -12.87 6.09 6.54
CA GLY A 118 -13.39 6.19 7.92
C GLY A 118 -12.62 5.37 8.95
N SER A 119 -11.62 4.61 8.54
CA SER A 119 -10.70 3.88 9.42
C SER A 119 -9.40 4.66 9.63
N GLN A 120 -8.63 4.28 10.65
CA GLN A 120 -7.32 4.84 10.95
C GLN A 120 -6.31 3.70 11.09
N SER A 121 -5.11 3.91 10.56
CA SER A 121 -3.98 3.03 10.84
C SER A 121 -3.54 3.20 12.29
N SER A 122 -3.31 2.11 13.00
CA SER A 122 -2.98 2.11 14.44
C SER A 122 -1.52 1.74 14.74
N GLY A 123 -0.66 1.74 13.75
CA GLY A 123 0.76 1.40 13.89
C GLY A 123 1.64 2.12 12.89
N THR A 124 2.83 1.59 12.68
CA THR A 124 3.85 2.17 11.82
C THR A 124 4.11 1.30 10.60
N TRP A 125 4.30 1.92 9.46
CA TRP A 125 4.80 1.30 8.24
C TRP A 125 6.12 1.93 7.86
N TYR A 126 7.16 1.12 7.66
CA TYR A 126 8.37 1.56 7.01
C TYR A 126 8.20 1.38 5.51
N VAL A 127 8.55 2.42 4.75
CA VAL A 127 8.37 2.47 3.30
C VAL A 127 9.70 2.85 2.67
N ASP A 128 10.19 2.01 1.77
CA ASP A 128 11.46 2.20 1.07
C ASP A 128 11.22 2.12 -0.45
N PRO A 129 11.05 3.28 -1.14
CA PRO A 129 10.79 3.33 -2.57
C PRO A 129 12.09 3.42 -3.37
N VAL A 130 12.13 2.70 -4.50
CA VAL A 130 13.22 2.76 -5.48
C VAL A 130 12.65 3.09 -6.85
N LEU A 131 12.98 4.27 -7.38
CA LEU A 131 12.61 4.64 -8.75
C LEU A 131 13.67 4.16 -9.74
N ARG A 132 13.25 3.38 -10.71
CA ARG A 132 14.07 2.95 -11.85
C ARG A 132 13.64 3.71 -13.10
N LEU A 133 14.62 4.29 -13.79
CA LEU A 133 14.42 5.02 -15.02
C LEU A 133 15.20 4.35 -16.15
N TRP A 134 14.60 4.30 -17.32
CA TRP A 134 15.25 3.91 -18.56
C TRP A 134 15.31 5.11 -19.48
N HIS A 135 16.50 5.38 -20.02
CA HIS A 135 16.76 6.51 -20.89
C HIS A 135 16.93 6.02 -22.34
N ALA A 136 16.42 6.80 -23.28
CA ALA A 136 16.65 6.52 -24.70
C ALA A 136 18.03 7.03 -25.13
N ALA A 137 18.68 6.28 -26.03
CA ALA A 137 19.98 6.66 -26.58
C ALA A 137 19.88 7.75 -27.67
N ASP A 138 18.66 8.09 -28.11
CA ASP A 138 18.43 9.10 -29.17
C ASP A 138 18.60 10.54 -28.69
N GLY A 139 18.75 10.76 -27.38
CA GLY A 139 18.91 12.09 -26.78
C GLY A 139 17.66 12.98 -26.85
N LEU A 140 16.51 12.44 -27.26
CA LEU A 140 15.28 13.21 -27.41
C LEU A 140 14.53 13.30 -26.07
N THR A 141 14.15 14.50 -25.68
CA THR A 141 13.26 14.75 -24.55
C THR A 141 11.86 14.25 -24.87
N ARG A 142 11.26 13.54 -23.94
CA ARG A 142 9.86 13.12 -24.03
C ARG A 142 8.99 14.15 -23.31
N THR A 143 7.91 14.54 -23.95
CA THR A 143 6.92 15.46 -23.38
C THR A 143 5.57 14.75 -23.29
N GLY A 144 4.80 15.04 -22.28
CA GLY A 144 3.50 14.46 -22.09
C GLY A 144 2.73 15.09 -20.95
N ARG A 145 1.50 14.71 -20.81
CA ARG A 145 0.65 15.10 -19.68
C ARG A 145 -0.26 13.96 -19.30
N VAL A 146 -0.61 13.88 -18.03
CA VAL A 146 -1.66 12.99 -17.55
C VAL A 146 -3.01 13.56 -18.00
N VAL A 147 -3.74 12.81 -18.83
CA VAL A 147 -5.05 13.24 -19.35
C VAL A 147 -6.16 12.89 -18.37
N LYS A 148 -6.04 11.75 -17.69
CA LYS A 148 -7.04 11.27 -16.74
C LYS A 148 -6.34 10.43 -15.67
N ALA A 149 -6.64 10.72 -14.42
CA ALA A 149 -6.25 9.91 -13.27
C ALA A 149 -7.46 9.84 -12.35
N GLU A 150 -8.00 8.66 -12.13
CA GLU A 150 -9.15 8.45 -11.26
C GLU A 150 -8.79 7.43 -10.19
N ARG A 151 -9.19 7.73 -8.97
CA ARG A 151 -9.17 6.80 -7.85
C ARG A 151 -10.60 6.49 -7.45
N VAL A 152 -10.95 5.22 -7.45
CA VAL A 152 -12.20 4.77 -6.81
C VAL A 152 -11.91 4.59 -5.33
N ALA A 153 -12.60 5.35 -4.48
CA ALA A 153 -12.46 5.20 -3.05
C ALA A 153 -13.11 3.87 -2.61
N VAL A 154 -12.34 3.05 -1.91
CA VAL A 154 -12.87 1.82 -1.31
C VAL A 154 -13.47 2.16 0.05
N SER A 155 -14.76 1.91 0.21
CA SER A 155 -15.45 1.98 1.50
C SER A 155 -15.73 0.57 2.00
N THR A 156 -15.42 0.32 3.27
CA THR A 156 -15.80 -0.93 3.94
C THR A 156 -16.77 -0.62 5.05
N THR A 157 -17.89 -1.34 5.12
CA THR A 157 -18.85 -1.26 6.21
C THR A 157 -18.71 -2.52 7.06
N ALA A 158 -18.38 -2.36 8.33
CA ALA A 158 -18.40 -3.49 9.27
C ALA A 158 -19.64 -3.36 10.18
N ASN A 159 -20.54 -4.33 10.11
CA ASN A 159 -21.63 -4.47 11.06
C ASN A 159 -21.17 -5.39 12.20
N VAL A 160 -21.30 -4.92 13.43
CA VAL A 160 -20.94 -5.69 14.62
C VAL A 160 -22.21 -6.18 15.28
N GLU A 161 -22.40 -7.49 15.27
CA GLU A 161 -23.50 -8.13 16.01
C GLU A 161 -22.96 -8.77 17.29
N ARG A 162 -23.50 -8.37 18.44
CA ARG A 162 -23.25 -9.08 19.70
C ARG A 162 -24.14 -10.30 19.77
N LEU A 163 -23.51 -11.46 19.81
CA LEU A 163 -24.20 -12.71 20.06
C LEU A 163 -24.38 -12.92 21.57
N ALA A 164 -25.41 -13.63 21.98
CA ALA A 164 -25.61 -14.01 23.37
C ALA A 164 -24.43 -14.85 23.85
N GLY A 165 -23.79 -14.45 24.99
CA GLY A 165 -22.63 -15.17 25.55
C GLY A 165 -21.27 -14.56 25.20
N ASP A 166 -21.14 -13.23 25.16
CA ASP A 166 -19.87 -12.48 24.93
C ASP A 166 -19.15 -12.77 23.60
N SER A 167 -19.77 -13.46 22.67
CA SER A 167 -19.24 -13.67 21.32
C SER A 167 -19.61 -12.50 20.40
N VAL A 168 -18.68 -12.09 19.54
CA VAL A 168 -18.92 -11.05 18.53
C VAL A 168 -18.80 -11.70 17.16
N ARG A 169 -19.80 -11.50 16.32
CA ARG A 169 -19.74 -11.84 14.90
C ARG A 169 -19.47 -10.55 14.11
N VAL A 170 -18.45 -10.57 13.28
CA VAL A 170 -18.20 -9.55 12.27
C VAL A 170 -18.56 -10.18 10.92
N PRO A 171 -19.76 -9.92 10.38
CA PRO A 171 -20.07 -10.37 9.03
C PRO A 171 -19.14 -9.66 8.06
N THR A 172 -18.54 -10.40 7.15
CA THR A 172 -17.78 -9.83 6.03
C THR A 172 -18.76 -9.08 5.13
N SER A 173 -18.59 -7.77 5.01
CA SER A 173 -19.29 -6.99 4.01
C SER A 173 -18.66 -7.22 2.64
N GLU A 174 -19.47 -7.44 1.62
CA GLU A 174 -19.03 -7.39 0.23
C GLU A 174 -18.49 -5.99 -0.08
N VAL A 175 -17.41 -5.96 -0.84
CA VAL A 175 -16.87 -4.72 -1.39
C VAL A 175 -17.60 -4.50 -2.71
N ASP A 176 -18.47 -3.52 -2.77
CA ASP A 176 -19.07 -3.02 -4.02
C ASP A 176 -18.11 -2.06 -4.73
#